data_e6cf9b884fb4c16c1c54c189ad4590cd
#
_entry.id   e6cf9b884fb4c16c1c54c189ad4590cd
#
_cell.length_a   1.000
_cell.length_b   1.000
_cell.length_c   1.000
_cell.angle_alpha   90.00
_cell.angle_beta   90.00
_cell.angle_gamma   90.00
#
_symmetry.space_group_name_H-M   'P 1'
#
loop_
_entity.id
_entity.type
_entity.pdbx_description
1 polymer ?
#
loop_
_entity_poly.entity_id
_entity_poly.type
_entity_poly.pdbx_seq_one_letter_code
_entity_poly.pdbx_strand_id
1 'polypeptide(L)'
;LEEEHPELAVPDSPTQQVGAAPSAGEDIEHLERMMSLDNVFSAGEMQDWLDRTPAKTYLTELKIDGLSIDLVYRNGRLTTAATRGDGTVGEEITANARVIEDIPHGLTGTAEYPVPELIEIRGEVYMRPEDFEEINEERAADGKDKFANPRNAAAGGLRMKDPAEVKKRRLKMVCHGLGAREGFSPSSQHDAYKAIAAWGLPVSPYTKQVHSAKEVQDEVAHWAEHRHDAI
;
A
#
# COMPACT_ATOMS: atom_id res chain seq x y z
N LEU A 1 -3.79 34.36 5.13
CA LEU A 1 -4.67 33.95 6.24
C LEU A 1 -4.02 32.84 7.07
N GLU A 2 -3.63 31.71 6.47
CA GLU A 2 -2.92 30.61 7.18
C GLU A 2 -1.48 31.00 7.59
N GLU A 3 -0.82 31.89 6.87
CA GLU A 3 0.47 32.49 7.28
C GLU A 3 0.33 33.37 8.51
N GLU A 4 -0.83 34.02 8.68
CA GLU A 4 -1.15 34.87 9.82
C GLU A 4 -1.82 34.09 10.96
N HIS A 5 -2.41 32.92 10.64
CA HIS A 5 -3.16 32.04 11.53
C HIS A 5 -2.76 30.57 11.33
N PRO A 6 -1.57 30.17 11.80
CA PRO A 6 -1.07 28.78 11.60
C PRO A 6 -1.98 27.70 12.20
N GLU A 7 -2.79 28.06 13.19
CA GLU A 7 -3.78 27.17 13.82
C GLU A 7 -4.93 26.75 12.88
N LEU A 8 -5.13 27.48 11.77
CA LEU A 8 -6.15 27.16 10.75
C LEU A 8 -5.60 26.26 9.63
N ALA A 9 -4.30 26.02 9.61
CA ALA A 9 -3.68 25.13 8.63
C ALA A 9 -4.03 23.67 8.93
N VAL A 10 -4.86 23.07 8.08
CA VAL A 10 -5.19 21.64 8.14
C VAL A 10 -4.49 20.88 7.01
N PRO A 11 -4.19 19.58 7.18
CA PRO A 11 -3.42 18.79 6.20
C PRO A 11 -3.98 18.79 4.76
N ASP A 12 -5.28 18.96 4.61
CA ASP A 12 -6.01 18.99 3.34
C ASP A 12 -6.43 20.41 2.89
N SER A 13 -5.88 21.44 3.54
CA SER A 13 -6.13 22.83 3.13
C SER A 13 -5.71 23.07 1.68
N PRO A 14 -6.51 23.79 0.87
CA PRO A 14 -6.14 24.18 -0.50
C PRO A 14 -4.81 24.93 -0.61
N THR A 15 -4.42 25.67 0.44
CA THR A 15 -3.15 26.41 0.47
C THR A 15 -1.94 25.52 0.70
N GLN A 16 -2.19 24.29 1.19
CA GLN A 16 -1.17 23.27 1.43
C GLN A 16 -1.05 22.28 0.26
N GLN A 17 -1.93 22.38 -0.72
CA GLN A 17 -1.83 21.62 -1.95
C GLN A 17 -0.90 22.35 -2.91
N VAL A 18 0.08 21.63 -3.45
CA VAL A 18 0.96 22.17 -4.51
C VAL A 18 0.07 22.52 -5.71
N GLY A 19 0.09 23.79 -6.12
CA GLY A 19 -0.69 24.25 -7.29
C GLY A 19 -0.24 23.53 -8.55
N ALA A 20 -1.15 22.92 -9.28
CA ALA A 20 -1.01 21.97 -10.38
C ALA A 20 -0.51 20.61 -9.85
N ALA A 21 -1.45 19.66 -9.69
CA ALA A 21 -1.07 18.27 -9.55
C ALA A 21 -0.20 17.86 -10.75
N PRO A 22 0.96 17.19 -10.55
CA PRO A 22 1.68 16.57 -11.66
C PRO A 22 0.71 15.74 -12.48
N SER A 23 0.84 15.77 -13.80
CA SER A 23 0.04 14.92 -14.67
C SER A 23 0.39 13.47 -14.37
N ALA A 24 -0.62 12.62 -14.13
CA ALA A 24 -0.39 11.18 -14.01
C ALA A 24 0.38 10.69 -15.25
N GLY A 25 1.49 9.99 -15.05
CA GLY A 25 2.33 9.47 -16.11
C GLY A 25 3.71 10.10 -16.25
N GLU A 26 4.10 11.03 -15.39
CA GLU A 26 5.50 11.47 -15.30
C GLU A 26 6.33 10.44 -14.53
N ASP A 27 7.59 10.23 -14.97
CA ASP A 27 8.52 9.35 -14.29
C ASP A 27 9.03 9.99 -13.00
N ILE A 28 9.09 9.19 -11.93
CA ILE A 28 9.62 9.62 -10.64
C ILE A 28 10.53 8.54 -10.04
N GLU A 29 11.68 8.97 -9.52
CA GLU A 29 12.60 8.07 -8.83
C GLU A 29 12.11 7.80 -7.39
N HIS A 30 12.14 6.54 -6.98
CA HIS A 30 11.92 6.14 -5.59
C HIS A 30 13.08 6.58 -4.72
N LEU A 31 12.80 7.00 -3.49
CA LEU A 31 13.85 7.38 -2.52
C LEU A 31 14.72 6.18 -2.13
N GLU A 32 14.12 5.00 -2.11
CA GLU A 32 14.79 3.72 -1.91
C GLU A 32 14.24 2.70 -2.91
N ARG A 33 15.11 1.87 -3.49
CA ARG A 33 14.69 0.89 -4.50
C ARG A 33 13.62 -0.06 -3.96
N MET A 34 12.56 -0.27 -4.73
CA MET A 34 11.52 -1.26 -4.45
C MET A 34 11.97 -2.65 -4.90
N MET A 35 12.09 -3.56 -3.96
CA MET A 35 12.55 -4.93 -4.21
C MET A 35 11.40 -5.86 -4.60
N SER A 36 11.74 -6.99 -5.21
CA SER A 36 10.83 -8.13 -5.41
C SER A 36 11.01 -9.16 -4.32
N LEU A 37 10.03 -10.02 -4.17
CA LEU A 37 10.08 -11.19 -3.29
C LEU A 37 10.49 -12.42 -4.12
N ASP A 38 11.27 -13.31 -3.50
CA ASP A 38 11.50 -14.65 -4.03
C ASP A 38 10.26 -15.53 -3.85
N ASN A 39 10.14 -16.54 -4.68
CA ASN A 39 9.03 -17.49 -4.62
C ASN A 39 9.51 -18.85 -4.13
N VAL A 40 8.64 -19.55 -3.40
CA VAL A 40 8.76 -20.98 -3.10
C VAL A 40 7.49 -21.68 -3.59
N PHE A 41 7.63 -22.86 -4.21
CA PHE A 41 6.53 -23.57 -4.86
C PHE A 41 6.23 -24.91 -4.20
N SER A 42 7.03 -25.33 -3.22
CA SER A 42 6.86 -26.60 -2.52
C SER A 42 7.20 -26.50 -1.05
N ALA A 43 6.70 -27.45 -0.26
CA ALA A 43 7.05 -27.55 1.16
C ALA A 43 8.56 -27.78 1.37
N GLY A 44 9.22 -28.49 0.44
CA GLY A 44 10.68 -28.69 0.48
C GLY A 44 11.44 -27.39 0.30
N GLU A 45 11.10 -26.60 -0.72
CA GLU A 45 11.72 -25.29 -0.95
C GLU A 45 11.47 -24.34 0.22
N MET A 46 10.30 -24.40 0.84
CA MET A 46 10.00 -23.62 2.05
C MET A 46 10.87 -24.05 3.22
N GLN A 47 11.06 -25.36 3.42
CA GLN A 47 11.96 -25.87 4.47
C GLN A 47 13.40 -25.41 4.21
N ASP A 48 13.89 -25.49 2.98
CA ASP A 48 15.22 -25.02 2.60
C ASP A 48 15.37 -23.51 2.85
N TRP A 49 14.33 -22.71 2.62
CA TRP A 49 14.34 -21.29 2.93
C TRP A 49 14.40 -21.03 4.44
N LEU A 50 13.58 -21.75 5.23
CA LEU A 50 13.57 -21.64 6.69
C LEU A 50 14.94 -22.05 7.31
N ASP A 51 15.59 -23.07 6.77
CA ASP A 51 16.91 -23.53 7.21
C ASP A 51 18.00 -22.48 6.92
N ARG A 52 17.88 -21.76 5.82
CA ARG A 52 18.81 -20.67 5.45
C ARG A 52 18.50 -19.34 6.16
N THR A 53 17.29 -19.19 6.69
CA THR A 53 16.81 -17.95 7.32
C THR A 53 16.33 -18.23 8.74
N PRO A 54 17.21 -18.74 9.62
CA PRO A 54 16.80 -19.06 10.98
C PRO A 54 16.44 -17.78 11.75
N ALA A 55 15.26 -17.77 12.32
CA ALA A 55 14.77 -16.67 13.14
C ALA A 55 14.05 -17.21 14.37
N LYS A 56 13.99 -16.40 15.44
CA LYS A 56 13.17 -16.68 16.61
C LYS A 56 11.70 -16.38 16.40
N THR A 57 11.42 -15.52 15.42
CA THR A 57 10.09 -15.03 15.13
C THR A 57 9.98 -14.76 13.63
N TYR A 58 8.88 -15.18 13.03
CA TYR A 58 8.53 -14.91 11.66
C TYR A 58 7.20 -14.16 11.62
N LEU A 59 6.98 -13.39 10.57
CA LEU A 59 5.67 -12.89 10.20
C LEU A 59 5.15 -13.69 9.00
N THR A 60 3.91 -14.13 9.10
CA THR A 60 3.14 -14.66 7.99
C THR A 60 2.09 -13.64 7.60
N GLU A 61 1.92 -13.41 6.32
CA GLU A 61 0.96 -12.45 5.80
C GLU A 61 0.43 -12.88 4.42
N LEU A 62 -0.76 -12.42 4.09
CA LEU A 62 -1.32 -12.65 2.77
C LEU A 62 -0.69 -11.69 1.77
N LYS A 63 -0.26 -12.23 0.63
CA LYS A 63 0.18 -11.41 -0.49
C LYS A 63 -1.03 -11.00 -1.32
N ILE A 64 -1.49 -9.78 -1.09
CA ILE A 64 -2.62 -9.20 -1.81
C ILE A 64 -2.26 -9.01 -3.28
N ASP A 65 -3.18 -9.32 -4.17
CA ASP A 65 -3.01 -9.21 -5.61
C ASP A 65 -3.60 -7.90 -6.14
N GLY A 66 -2.74 -6.95 -6.41
CA GLY A 66 -3.09 -5.61 -6.85
C GLY A 66 -1.97 -4.95 -7.64
N LEU A 67 -1.80 -3.65 -7.44
CA LEU A 67 -0.71 -2.85 -7.99
C LEU A 67 0.08 -2.21 -6.84
N SER A 68 1.39 -2.42 -6.85
CA SER A 68 2.27 -1.84 -5.83
C SER A 68 2.29 -0.32 -5.92
N ILE A 69 2.20 0.31 -4.78
CA ILE A 69 2.26 1.77 -4.62
C ILE A 69 3.31 2.14 -3.58
N ASP A 70 3.95 3.26 -3.83
CA ASP A 70 4.91 3.90 -2.95
C ASP A 70 4.39 5.28 -2.55
N LEU A 71 4.26 5.54 -1.25
CA LEU A 71 3.74 6.78 -0.69
C LEU A 71 4.82 7.48 0.11
N VAL A 72 5.16 8.72 -0.27
CA VAL A 72 6.12 9.55 0.47
C VAL A 72 5.39 10.59 1.28
N TYR A 73 5.58 10.53 2.59
CA TYR A 73 5.11 11.55 3.53
C TYR A 73 6.30 12.35 4.06
N ARG A 74 6.21 13.67 3.98
CA ARG A 74 7.16 14.61 4.59
C ARG A 74 6.45 15.44 5.65
N ASN A 75 6.99 15.43 6.86
CA ASN A 75 6.38 16.10 8.03
C ASN A 75 4.89 15.74 8.17
N GLY A 76 4.58 14.45 7.96
CA GLY A 76 3.24 13.90 8.05
C GLY A 76 2.31 14.18 6.88
N ARG A 77 2.74 14.84 5.80
CA ARG A 77 1.90 15.15 4.63
C ARG A 77 2.28 14.28 3.44
N LEU A 78 1.28 13.75 2.75
CA LEU A 78 1.48 13.04 1.49
C LEU A 78 1.99 14.02 0.42
N THR A 79 3.26 13.88 0.06
CA THR A 79 3.90 14.71 -0.97
C THR A 79 3.90 14.05 -2.33
N THR A 80 4.13 12.74 -2.37
CA THR A 80 4.30 11.98 -3.60
C THR A 80 3.70 10.58 -3.47
N ALA A 81 3.07 10.10 -4.53
CA ALA A 81 2.71 8.71 -4.70
C ALA A 81 3.15 8.23 -6.09
N ALA A 82 3.72 7.03 -6.14
CA ALA A 82 4.21 6.44 -7.39
C ALA A 82 3.85 4.96 -7.51
N THR A 83 3.74 4.48 -8.75
CA THR A 83 3.72 3.04 -9.03
C THR A 83 5.12 2.47 -8.84
N ARG A 84 5.24 1.15 -8.69
CA ARG A 84 6.56 0.51 -8.55
C ARG A 84 7.47 0.73 -9.76
N GLY A 85 6.92 0.71 -10.99
CA GLY A 85 7.72 0.73 -12.21
C GLY A 85 8.71 -0.43 -12.25
N ASP A 86 9.98 -0.14 -12.57
CA ASP A 86 11.09 -1.10 -12.55
C ASP A 86 11.72 -1.30 -11.16
N GLY A 87 11.19 -0.62 -10.14
CA GLY A 87 11.68 -0.62 -8.77
C GLY A 87 12.63 0.54 -8.44
N THR A 88 13.18 1.22 -9.43
CA THR A 88 14.00 2.43 -9.29
C THR A 88 13.22 3.67 -9.70
N VAL A 89 12.49 3.57 -10.81
CA VAL A 89 11.64 4.64 -11.36
C VAL A 89 10.22 4.10 -11.51
N GLY A 90 9.25 4.85 -11.03
CA GLY A 90 7.83 4.59 -11.16
C GLY A 90 7.12 5.73 -11.86
N GLU A 91 5.82 5.55 -12.10
CA GLU A 91 4.93 6.57 -12.64
C GLU A 91 4.31 7.38 -11.49
N GLU A 92 4.37 8.71 -11.56
CA GLU A 92 3.79 9.61 -10.58
C GLU A 92 2.25 9.55 -10.63
N ILE A 93 1.61 9.31 -9.49
CA ILE A 93 0.16 9.11 -9.39
C ILE A 93 -0.43 9.78 -8.14
N THR A 94 0.19 10.82 -7.61
CA THR A 94 -0.22 11.46 -6.34
C THR A 94 -1.67 11.94 -6.37
N ALA A 95 -2.12 12.55 -7.46
CA ALA A 95 -3.50 13.01 -7.59
C ALA A 95 -4.51 11.85 -7.49
N ASN A 96 -4.16 10.70 -8.08
CA ASN A 96 -4.98 9.48 -8.03
C ASN A 96 -4.95 8.83 -6.65
N ALA A 97 -3.78 8.77 -6.02
CA ALA A 97 -3.64 8.25 -4.66
C ALA A 97 -4.49 9.03 -3.65
N ARG A 98 -4.57 10.35 -3.79
CA ARG A 98 -5.34 11.22 -2.89
C ARG A 98 -6.85 10.98 -2.88
N VAL A 99 -7.41 10.36 -3.91
CA VAL A 99 -8.84 10.05 -3.97
C VAL A 99 -9.16 8.63 -3.49
N ILE A 100 -8.15 7.84 -3.12
CA ILE A 100 -8.33 6.54 -2.48
C ILE A 100 -8.56 6.77 -0.98
N GLU A 101 -9.70 6.34 -0.50
CA GLU A 101 -10.15 6.60 0.87
C GLU A 101 -9.17 6.09 1.95
N ASP A 102 -8.51 4.96 1.69
CA ASP A 102 -7.57 4.32 2.61
C ASP A 102 -6.21 5.06 2.70
N ILE A 103 -5.97 6.06 1.84
CA ILE A 103 -4.71 6.81 1.81
C ILE A 103 -4.92 8.18 2.45
N PRO A 104 -4.48 8.40 3.72
CA PRO A 104 -4.63 9.68 4.38
C PRO A 104 -3.72 10.73 3.74
N HIS A 105 -4.22 11.96 3.59
CA HIS A 105 -3.41 13.10 3.13
C HIS A 105 -2.42 13.57 4.20
N GLY A 106 -2.71 13.27 5.45
CA GLY A 106 -1.88 13.59 6.59
C GLY A 106 -1.84 12.45 7.61
N LEU A 107 -0.65 12.18 8.14
CA LEU A 107 -0.45 11.19 9.19
C LEU A 107 -0.83 11.76 10.56
N THR A 108 -1.39 10.92 11.41
CA THR A 108 -1.68 11.26 12.81
C THR A 108 -0.69 10.55 13.71
N GLY A 109 0.09 11.31 14.48
CA GLY A 109 1.05 10.74 15.44
C GLY A 109 0.41 10.37 16.77
N THR A 110 1.06 9.45 17.48
CA THR A 110 0.78 9.11 18.88
C THR A 110 2.03 9.37 19.73
N ALA A 111 1.90 9.27 21.05
CA ALA A 111 3.05 9.40 21.93
C ALA A 111 4.08 8.26 21.70
N GLU A 112 3.61 7.06 21.38
CA GLU A 112 4.45 5.89 21.10
C GLU A 112 5.05 5.96 19.68
N TYR A 113 4.26 6.44 18.71
CA TYR A 113 4.66 6.57 17.30
C TYR A 113 4.43 8.00 16.82
N PRO A 114 5.33 8.94 17.16
CA PRO A 114 5.25 10.31 16.63
C PRO A 114 5.44 10.30 15.10
N VAL A 115 4.88 11.30 14.44
CA VAL A 115 5.00 11.44 12.99
C VAL A 115 6.47 11.70 12.61
N PRO A 116 7.08 10.88 11.72
CA PRO A 116 8.46 11.09 11.26
C PRO A 116 8.59 12.31 10.34
N GLU A 117 9.81 12.82 10.21
CA GLU A 117 10.13 13.89 9.24
C GLU A 117 9.98 13.40 7.81
N LEU A 118 10.42 12.18 7.54
CA LEU A 118 10.28 11.48 6.26
C LEU A 118 9.87 10.04 6.51
N ILE A 119 8.88 9.58 5.77
CA ILE A 119 8.54 8.15 5.70
C ILE A 119 8.05 7.80 4.31
N GLU A 120 8.66 6.78 3.71
CA GLU A 120 8.24 6.12 2.49
C GLU A 120 7.50 4.85 2.88
N ILE A 121 6.21 4.78 2.57
CA ILE A 121 5.32 3.67 2.95
C ILE A 121 4.91 2.94 1.69
N ARG A 122 5.11 1.64 1.68
CA ARG A 122 4.83 0.76 0.56
C ARG A 122 3.63 -0.11 0.81
N GLY A 123 2.82 -0.28 -0.21
CA GLY A 123 1.61 -1.07 -0.12
C GLY A 123 1.15 -1.60 -1.47
N GLU A 124 0.00 -2.21 -1.43
CA GLU A 124 -0.69 -2.72 -2.60
C GLU A 124 -2.06 -2.07 -2.70
N VAL A 125 -2.34 -1.46 -3.85
CA VAL A 125 -3.68 -0.98 -4.20
C VAL A 125 -4.41 -2.12 -4.89
N TYR A 126 -5.60 -2.43 -4.42
CA TYR A 126 -6.39 -3.57 -4.90
C TYR A 126 -7.87 -3.21 -5.04
N MET A 127 -8.61 -4.08 -5.69
CA MET A 127 -10.07 -4.00 -5.82
C MET A 127 -10.67 -5.22 -5.14
N ARG A 128 -11.67 -5.01 -4.30
CA ARG A 128 -12.38 -6.11 -3.66
C ARG A 128 -13.18 -6.91 -4.69
N PRO A 129 -13.39 -8.22 -4.48
CA PRO A 129 -14.15 -9.06 -5.40
C PRO A 129 -15.54 -8.52 -5.71
N GLU A 130 -16.27 -8.05 -4.70
CA GLU A 130 -17.61 -7.48 -4.87
C GLU A 130 -17.62 -6.21 -5.72
N ASP A 131 -16.65 -5.30 -5.51
CA ASP A 131 -16.53 -4.08 -6.33
C ASP A 131 -16.13 -4.42 -7.78
N PHE A 132 -15.32 -5.45 -7.97
CA PHE A 132 -14.94 -5.93 -9.30
C PHE A 132 -16.14 -6.49 -10.08
N GLU A 133 -16.99 -7.27 -9.42
CA GLU A 133 -18.21 -7.80 -10.03
C GLU A 133 -19.16 -6.69 -10.45
N GLU A 134 -19.45 -5.73 -9.55
CA GLU A 134 -20.32 -4.58 -9.85
C GLU A 134 -19.78 -3.74 -11.01
N ILE A 135 -18.48 -3.39 -11.00
CA ILE A 135 -17.86 -2.61 -12.08
C ILE A 135 -17.92 -3.35 -13.42
N ASN A 136 -17.77 -4.66 -13.42
CA ASN A 136 -17.89 -5.45 -14.64
C ASN A 136 -19.34 -5.56 -15.14
N GLU A 137 -20.32 -5.55 -14.26
CA GLU A 137 -21.74 -5.46 -14.64
C GLU A 137 -22.08 -4.10 -15.26
N GLU A 138 -21.64 -3.00 -14.64
CA GLU A 138 -21.78 -1.64 -15.18
C GLU A 138 -21.12 -1.51 -16.56
N ARG A 139 -19.90 -2.03 -16.72
CA ARG A 139 -19.21 -2.01 -18.02
C ARG A 139 -19.95 -2.79 -19.10
N ALA A 140 -20.48 -3.96 -18.76
CA ALA A 140 -21.25 -4.75 -19.70
C ALA A 140 -22.55 -4.05 -20.11
N ALA A 141 -23.23 -3.38 -19.17
CA ALA A 141 -24.40 -2.56 -19.46
C ALA A 141 -24.10 -1.39 -20.40
N ASP A 142 -22.91 -0.81 -20.28
CA ASP A 142 -22.39 0.25 -21.16
C ASP A 142 -21.83 -0.28 -22.50
N GLY A 143 -21.88 -1.59 -22.76
CA GLY A 143 -21.32 -2.20 -23.97
C GLY A 143 -19.80 -2.21 -24.02
N LYS A 144 -19.12 -2.09 -22.88
CA LYS A 144 -17.66 -2.13 -22.74
C LYS A 144 -17.19 -3.53 -22.35
N ASP A 145 -15.98 -3.88 -22.76
CA ASP A 145 -15.36 -5.14 -22.35
C ASP A 145 -15.16 -5.21 -20.83
N LYS A 146 -15.41 -6.37 -20.24
CA LYS A 146 -15.13 -6.63 -18.83
C LYS A 146 -13.63 -6.69 -18.56
N PHE A 147 -13.23 -6.29 -17.34
CA PHE A 147 -11.86 -6.53 -16.88
C PHE A 147 -11.64 -8.03 -16.67
N ALA A 148 -10.44 -8.52 -17.01
CA ALA A 148 -10.10 -9.93 -16.91
C ALA A 148 -9.97 -10.42 -15.46
N ASN A 149 -9.49 -9.56 -14.56
CA ASN A 149 -9.29 -9.86 -13.14
C ASN A 149 -9.24 -8.58 -12.30
N PRO A 150 -9.38 -8.67 -10.96
CA PRO A 150 -9.34 -7.52 -10.06
C PRO A 150 -8.03 -6.72 -10.13
N ARG A 151 -6.88 -7.37 -10.31
CA ARG A 151 -5.59 -6.71 -10.46
C ARG A 151 -5.55 -5.78 -11.68
N ASN A 152 -6.03 -6.26 -12.83
CA ASN A 152 -6.08 -5.45 -14.05
C ASN A 152 -7.05 -4.26 -13.89
N ALA A 153 -8.17 -4.47 -13.21
CA ALA A 153 -9.12 -3.41 -12.90
C ALA A 153 -8.50 -2.35 -11.97
N ALA A 154 -7.78 -2.77 -10.94
CA ALA A 154 -7.07 -1.86 -10.03
C ALA A 154 -5.96 -1.09 -10.75
N ALA A 155 -5.10 -1.78 -11.53
CA ALA A 155 -4.02 -1.15 -12.28
C ALA A 155 -4.52 -0.15 -13.31
N GLY A 156 -5.56 -0.50 -14.06
CA GLY A 156 -6.23 0.41 -15.00
C GLY A 156 -6.90 1.59 -14.29
N GLY A 157 -7.50 1.34 -13.12
CA GLY A 157 -8.11 2.37 -12.29
C GLY A 157 -7.09 3.37 -11.77
N LEU A 158 -5.99 2.89 -11.18
CA LEU A 158 -4.97 3.74 -10.55
C LEU A 158 -4.25 4.67 -11.55
N ARG A 159 -4.19 4.29 -12.82
CA ARG A 159 -3.54 5.05 -13.90
C ARG A 159 -4.49 5.91 -14.74
N MET A 160 -5.72 6.11 -14.30
CA MET A 160 -6.65 6.99 -15.02
C MET A 160 -6.19 8.46 -14.97
N LYS A 161 -6.42 9.20 -16.07
CA LYS A 161 -6.04 10.62 -16.15
C LYS A 161 -6.86 11.52 -15.24
N ASP A 162 -8.11 11.15 -14.98
CA ASP A 162 -9.04 11.93 -14.16
C ASP A 162 -9.18 11.26 -12.77
N PRO A 163 -8.73 11.91 -11.68
CA PRO A 163 -8.91 11.40 -10.32
C PRO A 163 -10.37 11.15 -9.95
N ALA A 164 -11.32 11.90 -10.52
CA ALA A 164 -12.74 11.66 -10.27
C ALA A 164 -13.21 10.28 -10.80
N GLU A 165 -12.62 9.82 -11.90
CA GLU A 165 -12.88 8.48 -12.42
C GLU A 165 -12.17 7.39 -11.59
N VAL A 166 -10.98 7.70 -11.03
CA VAL A 166 -10.28 6.80 -10.09
C VAL A 166 -11.16 6.54 -8.86
N LYS A 167 -11.76 7.58 -8.30
CA LYS A 167 -12.63 7.47 -7.12
C LYS A 167 -13.80 6.50 -7.34
N LYS A 168 -14.36 6.45 -8.55
CA LYS A 168 -15.44 5.52 -8.91
C LYS A 168 -15.02 4.06 -8.90
N ARG A 169 -13.70 3.79 -8.95
CA ARG A 169 -13.15 2.42 -8.92
C ARG A 169 -13.16 1.78 -7.54
N ARG A 170 -13.47 2.55 -6.48
CA ARG A 170 -13.55 2.05 -5.10
C ARG A 170 -12.29 1.27 -4.68
N LEU A 171 -11.12 1.75 -5.13
CA LEU A 171 -9.84 1.11 -4.83
C LEU A 171 -9.56 1.14 -3.33
N LYS A 172 -8.95 0.07 -2.85
CA LYS A 172 -8.50 -0.11 -1.47
C LYS A 172 -6.99 -0.23 -1.44
N MET A 173 -6.40 -0.03 -0.25
CA MET A 173 -4.97 -0.18 -0.04
C MET A 173 -4.68 -1.00 1.21
N VAL A 174 -3.58 -1.73 1.18
CA VAL A 174 -2.98 -2.36 2.36
C VAL A 174 -1.48 -2.10 2.34
N CYS A 175 -0.91 -1.67 3.47
CA CYS A 175 0.52 -1.43 3.60
C CYS A 175 1.26 -2.73 3.92
N HIS A 176 2.45 -2.91 3.33
CA HIS A 176 3.26 -4.11 3.53
C HIS A 176 4.74 -3.81 3.81
N GLY A 177 5.17 -2.56 3.84
CA GLY A 177 6.56 -2.24 4.12
C GLY A 177 6.87 -0.75 4.17
N LEU A 178 8.14 -0.49 4.45
CA LEU A 178 8.72 0.83 4.49
C LEU A 178 9.90 0.90 3.52
N GLY A 179 10.13 2.07 2.95
CA GLY A 179 11.36 2.45 2.28
C GLY A 179 12.16 3.45 3.11
N ALA A 180 12.59 4.55 2.49
CA ALA A 180 13.36 5.60 3.13
C ALA A 180 12.61 6.23 4.33
N ARG A 181 13.36 6.57 5.39
CA ARG A 181 12.79 7.11 6.62
C ARG A 181 13.79 7.95 7.39
N GLU A 182 13.28 9.03 7.99
CA GLU A 182 14.01 9.91 8.91
C GLU A 182 13.13 10.17 10.13
N GLY A 183 13.69 10.01 11.31
CA GLY A 183 12.96 10.19 12.58
C GLY A 183 12.14 8.97 13.02
N PHE A 184 12.34 7.79 12.37
CA PHE A 184 11.72 6.53 12.77
C PHE A 184 12.65 5.35 12.49
N SER A 185 12.80 4.46 13.46
CA SER A 185 13.61 3.24 13.36
C SER A 185 12.87 2.09 14.04
N PRO A 186 12.07 1.30 13.30
CA PRO A 186 11.34 0.18 13.87
C PRO A 186 12.29 -0.93 14.33
N SER A 187 11.95 -1.58 15.43
CA SER A 187 12.72 -2.72 15.96
C SER A 187 12.49 -4.02 15.17
N SER A 188 11.39 -4.08 14.42
CA SER A 188 10.99 -5.23 13.62
C SER A 188 9.95 -4.82 12.58
N GLN A 189 9.65 -5.71 11.62
CA GLN A 189 8.54 -5.52 10.69
C GLN A 189 7.19 -5.41 11.41
N HIS A 190 7.00 -6.18 12.48
CA HIS A 190 5.79 -6.11 13.31
C HIS A 190 5.63 -4.73 13.98
N ASP A 191 6.73 -4.15 14.49
CA ASP A 191 6.75 -2.80 15.05
C ASP A 191 6.46 -1.74 13.96
N ALA A 192 7.01 -1.91 12.76
CA ALA A 192 6.68 -1.05 11.62
C ALA A 192 5.17 -1.07 11.30
N TYR A 193 4.53 -2.22 11.30
CA TYR A 193 3.09 -2.33 11.07
C TYR A 193 2.26 -1.64 12.16
N LYS A 194 2.67 -1.73 13.43
CA LYS A 194 2.01 -0.99 14.51
C LYS A 194 2.10 0.53 14.30
N ALA A 195 3.27 1.02 13.91
CA ALA A 195 3.47 2.43 13.61
C ALA A 195 2.60 2.90 12.42
N ILE A 196 2.61 2.15 11.31
CA ILE A 196 1.81 2.44 10.13
C ILE A 196 0.31 2.53 10.48
N ALA A 197 -0.21 1.58 11.26
CA ALA A 197 -1.59 1.59 11.74
C ALA A 197 -1.86 2.79 12.67
N ALA A 198 -0.93 3.11 13.57
CA ALA A 198 -1.05 4.26 14.46
C ALA A 198 -1.07 5.59 13.70
N TRP A 199 -0.38 5.70 12.56
CA TRP A 199 -0.40 6.88 11.70
C TRP A 199 -1.66 7.00 10.83
N GLY A 200 -2.54 5.99 10.83
CA GLY A 200 -3.83 6.00 10.15
C GLY A 200 -3.86 5.31 8.79
N LEU A 201 -2.82 4.51 8.44
CA LEU A 201 -2.84 3.71 7.22
C LEU A 201 -3.29 2.26 7.51
N PRO A 202 -3.93 1.59 6.53
CA PRO A 202 -4.39 0.23 6.70
C PRO A 202 -3.23 -0.77 6.63
N VAL A 203 -3.23 -1.72 7.56
CA VAL A 203 -2.38 -2.91 7.56
C VAL A 203 -3.25 -4.16 7.50
N SER A 204 -2.70 -5.26 6.99
CA SER A 204 -3.46 -6.51 6.87
C SER A 204 -3.88 -7.04 8.25
N PRO A 205 -5.17 -7.35 8.45
CA PRO A 205 -5.62 -8.02 9.68
C PRO A 205 -5.19 -9.49 9.75
N TYR A 206 -4.66 -10.04 8.66
CA TYR A 206 -4.22 -11.44 8.54
C TYR A 206 -2.73 -11.63 8.79
N THR A 207 -2.01 -10.56 9.12
CA THR A 207 -0.61 -10.67 9.54
C THR A 207 -0.52 -11.36 10.90
N LYS A 208 0.28 -12.42 10.98
CA LYS A 208 0.44 -13.20 12.19
C LYS A 208 1.92 -13.39 12.54
N GLN A 209 2.25 -13.16 13.80
CA GLN A 209 3.57 -13.45 14.33
C GLN A 209 3.61 -14.90 14.81
N VAL A 210 4.60 -15.66 14.35
CA VAL A 210 4.81 -17.08 14.69
C VAL A 210 6.25 -17.30 15.13
N HIS A 211 6.50 -18.37 15.90
CA HIS A 211 7.76 -18.55 16.63
C HIS A 211 8.52 -19.82 16.25
N SER A 212 8.07 -20.55 15.23
CA SER A 212 8.73 -21.77 14.75
C SER A 212 8.51 -21.98 13.26
N ALA A 213 9.40 -22.76 12.64
CA ALA A 213 9.26 -23.20 11.26
C ALA A 213 7.96 -24.02 11.07
N LYS A 214 7.58 -24.83 12.05
CA LYS A 214 6.33 -25.58 12.01
C LYS A 214 5.11 -24.66 11.95
N GLU A 215 5.06 -23.62 12.76
CA GLU A 215 3.96 -22.65 12.73
C GLU A 215 3.88 -21.91 11.40
N VAL A 216 5.03 -21.58 10.75
CA VAL A 216 5.04 -21.01 9.39
C VAL A 216 4.38 -21.99 8.41
N GLN A 217 4.76 -23.27 8.44
CA GLN A 217 4.19 -24.30 7.56
C GLN A 217 2.69 -24.49 7.79
N ASP A 218 2.25 -24.48 9.06
CA ASP A 218 0.84 -24.60 9.42
C ASP A 218 0.02 -23.41 8.90
N GLU A 219 0.53 -22.17 8.96
CA GLU A 219 -0.12 -20.98 8.40
C GLU A 219 -0.20 -21.05 6.87
N VAL A 220 0.86 -21.48 6.20
CA VAL A 220 0.86 -21.64 4.73
C VAL A 220 -0.18 -22.70 4.31
N ALA A 221 -0.26 -23.82 5.02
CA ALA A 221 -1.25 -24.87 4.76
C ALA A 221 -2.69 -24.35 5.00
N HIS A 222 -2.91 -23.61 6.09
CA HIS A 222 -4.20 -22.99 6.38
C HIS A 222 -4.66 -22.08 5.23
N TRP A 223 -3.81 -21.16 4.79
CA TRP A 223 -4.17 -20.21 3.73
C TRP A 223 -4.20 -20.84 2.33
N ALA A 224 -3.54 -21.97 2.10
CA ALA A 224 -3.71 -22.75 0.87
C ALA A 224 -5.16 -23.20 0.68
N GLU A 225 -5.87 -23.49 1.78
CA GLU A 225 -7.26 -23.92 1.77
C GLU A 225 -8.25 -22.73 1.89
N HIS A 226 -7.88 -21.65 2.62
CA HIS A 226 -8.77 -20.56 3.03
C HIS A 226 -8.46 -19.22 2.34
N ARG A 227 -7.62 -19.20 1.31
CA ARG A 227 -7.22 -17.95 0.62
C ARG A 227 -8.37 -17.14 0.03
N HIS A 228 -9.50 -17.77 -0.23
CA HIS A 228 -10.70 -17.11 -0.77
C HIS A 228 -11.63 -16.56 0.33
N ASP A 229 -11.32 -16.82 1.61
CA ASP A 229 -12.07 -16.33 2.76
C ASP A 229 -11.57 -14.95 3.21
N ALA A 230 -10.43 -14.51 2.68
CA ALA A 230 -9.81 -13.22 2.97
C ALA A 230 -10.03 -12.27 1.79
N ILE A 231 -10.66 -11.11 2.07
CA ILE A 231 -10.89 -10.00 1.10
C ILE A 231 -11.18 -10.42 -0.33
#